data_77d5658957f8cb162fc324b464f438e6
#
_entry.id   77d5658957f8cb162fc324b464f438e6
#
_cell.length_a   1.000
_cell.length_b   1.000
_cell.length_c   1.000
_cell.angle_alpha   90.00
_cell.angle_beta   90.00
_cell.angle_gamma   90.00
#
_symmetry.space_group_name_H-M   'P 1'
#
loop_
_entity.id
_entity.type
_entity.pdbx_description
1 polymer ?
#
loop_
_entity_poly.entity_id
_entity_poly.type
_entity_poly.pdbx_seq_one_letter_code
_entity_poly.pdbx_strand_id
1 'polypeptide(L)'
;EIFNMKFDVIVGNPPYQLNVGNTTGNSCKAKSINHMFIEQAKKLNPRYLTMIVPSRWMTRSVEGIPDKWIDDMLNENKISVIYDFLNSQDCFPGVQIEGGVNYFLWDRDYKKECRYILNINKDTIYERVDFLNSNKTDIIIRDPFAINIIKKVNILNPNYIKNSEQNFSSIVSPKDFFTNKTLLTSSWKDYK
;
A
#
# COMPACT_ATOMS: atom_id res chain seq x y z
N GLU A 1 4.16 23.72 -23.88
CA GLU A 1 5.38 23.37 -23.10
C GLU A 1 5.53 24.37 -21.95
N ILE A 2 4.83 24.12 -20.83
CA ILE A 2 4.82 25.06 -19.69
C ILE A 2 6.04 24.85 -18.78
N PHE A 3 6.80 23.75 -18.88
CA PHE A 3 7.83 23.42 -17.94
C PHE A 3 9.13 22.93 -18.57
N ASN A 4 9.95 23.87 -19.02
CA ASN A 4 11.36 23.60 -19.31
C ASN A 4 12.22 23.76 -18.01
N MET A 5 11.56 23.73 -16.83
CA MET A 5 12.22 23.82 -15.53
C MET A 5 12.61 22.44 -15.01
N LYS A 6 13.85 22.30 -14.57
CA LYS A 6 14.32 21.11 -13.85
C LYS A 6 14.16 21.36 -12.36
N PHE A 7 13.61 20.38 -11.68
CA PHE A 7 13.46 20.38 -10.23
C PHE A 7 14.41 19.36 -9.62
N ASP A 8 15.21 19.77 -8.65
CA ASP A 8 16.04 18.83 -7.91
C ASP A 8 15.24 18.13 -6.82
N VAL A 9 14.29 18.82 -6.22
CA VAL A 9 13.45 18.31 -5.14
C VAL A 9 11.98 18.63 -5.40
N ILE A 10 11.11 17.64 -5.22
CA ILE A 10 9.66 17.83 -5.22
C ILE A 10 9.14 17.38 -3.85
N VAL A 11 8.39 18.25 -3.20
CA VAL A 11 7.72 18.01 -1.91
C VAL A 11 6.23 18.24 -2.09
N GLY A 12 5.39 17.34 -1.55
CA GLY A 12 3.97 17.50 -1.72
C GLY A 12 3.09 16.77 -0.69
N ASN A 13 1.89 17.30 -0.55
CA ASN A 13 0.75 16.64 0.07
C ASN A 13 -0.37 16.60 -0.97
N PRO A 14 -0.41 15.60 -1.85
CA PRO A 14 -1.38 15.54 -2.93
C PRO A 14 -2.79 15.24 -2.40
N PRO A 15 -3.84 15.56 -3.17
CA PRO A 15 -5.19 15.08 -2.87
C PRO A 15 -5.21 13.56 -2.76
N TYR A 16 -5.87 13.03 -1.72
CA TYR A 16 -5.88 11.59 -1.46
C TYR A 16 -6.93 10.85 -2.27
N GLN A 17 -8.09 11.47 -2.46
CA GLN A 17 -9.26 10.84 -3.06
C GLN A 17 -9.99 11.81 -3.97
N LEU A 18 -10.65 11.26 -4.99
CA LEU A 18 -11.62 11.96 -5.81
C LEU A 18 -13.01 11.39 -5.53
N ASN A 19 -13.94 12.24 -5.14
CA ASN A 19 -15.35 11.87 -5.02
C ASN A 19 -15.94 11.78 -6.43
N VAL A 20 -16.24 10.59 -6.90
CA VAL A 20 -16.87 10.37 -8.20
C VAL A 20 -18.39 10.28 -8.01
N GLY A 21 -19.09 11.38 -8.31
CA GLY A 21 -20.50 11.39 -8.60
C GLY A 21 -21.45 11.96 -7.54
N ASN A 22 -22.24 12.96 -7.97
CA ASN A 22 -23.53 13.36 -7.38
C ASN A 22 -24.60 12.38 -7.87
N THR A 23 -24.80 11.25 -7.22
CA THR A 23 -26.00 10.46 -7.40
C THR A 23 -26.58 10.12 -6.04
N THR A 24 -27.75 10.70 -5.79
CA THR A 24 -28.63 10.38 -4.69
C THR A 24 -28.84 8.85 -4.60
N GLY A 25 -28.27 8.22 -3.58
CA GLY A 25 -28.74 6.91 -3.17
C GLY A 25 -27.77 5.75 -3.09
N ASN A 26 -26.49 5.85 -3.48
CA ASN A 26 -25.52 4.78 -3.22
C ASN A 26 -24.16 5.38 -2.85
N SER A 27 -23.51 4.81 -1.86
CA SER A 27 -22.19 5.20 -1.36
C SER A 27 -21.22 5.49 -2.51
N CYS A 28 -20.91 6.78 -2.71
CA CYS A 28 -19.86 7.21 -3.63
C CYS A 28 -18.56 6.59 -3.17
N LYS A 29 -18.08 5.56 -3.85
CA LYS A 29 -16.77 4.99 -3.59
C LYS A 29 -15.72 5.99 -4.03
N ALA A 30 -15.12 6.67 -3.07
CA ALA A 30 -14.00 7.58 -3.34
C ALA A 30 -12.80 6.76 -3.82
N LYS A 31 -12.32 7.06 -5.03
CA LYS A 31 -11.11 6.42 -5.59
C LYS A 31 -9.86 7.17 -5.16
N SER A 32 -8.82 6.44 -4.80
CA SER A 32 -7.52 7.02 -4.51
C SER A 32 -6.86 7.56 -5.78
N ILE A 33 -6.33 8.80 -5.70
CA ILE A 33 -5.66 9.47 -6.83
C ILE A 33 -4.23 9.92 -6.50
N ASN A 34 -3.78 9.78 -5.26
CA ASN A 34 -2.45 10.25 -4.83
C ASN A 34 -1.30 9.63 -5.63
N HIS A 35 -1.42 8.38 -6.06
CA HIS A 35 -0.44 7.68 -6.89
C HIS A 35 -0.20 8.41 -8.23
N MET A 36 -1.23 9.02 -8.82
CA MET A 36 -1.11 9.77 -10.08
C MET A 36 -0.20 10.99 -9.90
N PHE A 37 -0.26 11.66 -8.75
CA PHE A 37 0.61 12.80 -8.45
C PHE A 37 2.06 12.36 -8.27
N ILE A 38 2.29 11.21 -7.62
CA ILE A 38 3.62 10.62 -7.50
C ILE A 38 4.20 10.28 -8.89
N GLU A 39 3.40 9.68 -9.76
CA GLU A 39 3.81 9.38 -11.14
C GLU A 39 4.16 10.64 -11.94
N GLN A 40 3.32 11.69 -11.86
CA GLN A 40 3.61 12.94 -12.55
C GLN A 40 4.87 13.62 -12.00
N ALA A 41 5.07 13.58 -10.68
CA ALA A 41 6.29 14.08 -10.07
C ALA A 41 7.54 13.31 -10.54
N LYS A 42 7.47 11.98 -10.62
CA LYS A 42 8.59 11.16 -11.15
C LYS A 42 8.89 11.48 -12.62
N LYS A 43 7.89 11.82 -13.45
CA LYS A 43 8.09 12.22 -14.87
C LYS A 43 8.86 13.53 -15.01
N LEU A 44 8.82 14.42 -14.02
CA LEU A 44 9.64 15.62 -13.97
C LEU A 44 11.12 15.34 -13.67
N ASN A 45 11.45 14.06 -13.43
CA ASN A 45 12.79 13.55 -13.21
C ASN A 45 13.58 14.28 -12.10
N PRO A 46 12.97 14.54 -10.92
CA PRO A 46 13.69 15.17 -9.82
C PRO A 46 14.79 14.26 -9.27
N ARG A 47 15.75 14.83 -8.56
CA ARG A 47 16.70 14.03 -7.77
C ARG A 47 16.01 13.40 -6.57
N TYR A 48 15.20 14.19 -5.85
CA TYR A 48 14.48 13.75 -4.66
C TYR A 48 12.99 14.03 -4.78
N LEU A 49 12.20 13.10 -4.31
CA LEU A 49 10.75 13.24 -4.21
C LEU A 49 10.31 12.81 -2.81
N THR A 50 9.58 13.68 -2.13
CA THR A 50 8.92 13.34 -0.87
C THR A 50 7.47 13.76 -0.91
N MET A 51 6.57 12.83 -0.56
CA MET A 51 5.15 13.10 -0.47
C MET A 51 4.56 12.42 0.75
N ILE A 52 3.56 13.08 1.35
CA ILE A 52 2.76 12.47 2.41
C ILE A 52 1.47 11.93 1.79
N VAL A 53 1.19 10.63 2.04
CA VAL A 53 0.07 9.92 1.43
C VAL A 53 -0.53 8.91 2.41
N PRO A 54 -1.81 8.48 2.23
CA PRO A 54 -2.38 7.39 3.00
C PRO A 54 -1.59 6.08 2.86
N SER A 55 -1.42 5.32 3.94
CA SER A 55 -0.55 4.13 3.97
C SER A 55 -1.18 2.85 3.39
N ARG A 56 -2.45 2.85 3.05
CA ARG A 56 -3.19 1.66 2.56
C ARG A 56 -2.63 1.04 1.28
N TRP A 57 -1.87 1.81 0.47
CA TRP A 57 -1.20 1.26 -0.71
C TRP A 57 -0.18 0.17 -0.35
N MET A 58 0.45 0.28 0.83
CA MET A 58 1.45 -0.68 1.32
C MET A 58 0.87 -2.09 1.51
N THR A 59 -0.43 -2.19 1.80
CA THR A 59 -1.14 -3.44 2.09
C THR A 59 -2.13 -3.82 0.99
N ARG A 60 -2.15 -3.10 -0.14
CA ARG A 60 -3.09 -3.27 -1.26
C ARG A 60 -4.57 -3.21 -0.83
N SER A 61 -4.85 -2.51 0.26
CA SER A 61 -6.21 -2.40 0.84
C SER A 61 -6.94 -1.13 0.41
N VAL A 62 -6.55 -0.53 -0.71
CA VAL A 62 -7.14 0.70 -1.25
C VAL A 62 -7.64 0.48 -2.66
N GLU A 63 -8.86 0.98 -2.95
CA GLU A 63 -9.43 0.96 -4.29
C GLU A 63 -8.89 2.13 -5.12
N GLY A 64 -8.57 1.86 -6.40
CA GLY A 64 -8.15 2.89 -7.37
C GLY A 64 -6.64 2.99 -7.60
N ILE A 65 -5.80 2.34 -6.81
CA ILE A 65 -4.36 2.24 -7.09
C ILE A 65 -4.09 0.95 -7.86
N PRO A 66 -3.48 1.00 -9.07
CA PRO A 66 -3.15 -0.18 -9.84
C PRO A 66 -2.11 -1.06 -9.13
N ASP A 67 -2.28 -2.39 -9.18
CA ASP A 67 -1.31 -3.35 -8.63
C ASP A 67 0.09 -3.15 -9.21
N LYS A 68 0.18 -2.92 -10.53
CA LYS A 68 1.45 -2.63 -11.18
C LYS A 68 2.18 -1.44 -10.55
N TRP A 69 1.46 -0.38 -10.18
CA TRP A 69 2.07 0.78 -9.54
C TRP A 69 2.66 0.43 -8.18
N ILE A 70 1.95 -0.41 -7.41
CA ILE A 70 2.44 -0.89 -6.11
C ILE A 70 3.66 -1.78 -6.31
N ASP A 71 3.63 -2.68 -7.28
CA ASP A 71 4.78 -3.54 -7.62
C ASP A 71 6.02 -2.69 -7.99
N ASP A 72 5.84 -1.67 -8.81
CA ASP A 72 6.92 -0.76 -9.20
C ASP A 72 7.49 -0.04 -7.96
N MET A 73 6.64 0.50 -7.08
CA MET A 73 7.06 1.17 -5.84
C MET A 73 7.83 0.26 -4.88
N LEU A 74 7.43 -1.02 -4.78
CA LEU A 74 8.06 -2.00 -3.90
C LEU A 74 9.40 -2.50 -4.42
N ASN A 75 9.59 -2.57 -5.74
CA ASN A 75 10.72 -3.26 -6.36
C ASN A 75 11.75 -2.31 -7.00
N GLU A 76 11.45 -1.03 -7.19
CA GLU A 76 12.41 -0.08 -7.78
C GLU A 76 13.61 0.24 -6.88
N ASN A 77 13.52 -0.06 -5.57
CA ASN A 77 14.56 0.17 -4.55
C ASN A 77 15.07 1.63 -4.50
N LYS A 78 14.22 2.57 -4.87
CA LYS A 78 14.54 4.01 -4.89
C LYS A 78 14.01 4.76 -3.67
N ILE A 79 13.23 4.12 -2.83
CA ILE A 79 12.76 4.69 -1.57
C ILE A 79 13.82 4.44 -0.51
N SER A 80 14.47 5.50 -0.05
CA SER A 80 15.51 5.43 0.97
C SER A 80 14.96 5.44 2.38
N VAL A 81 13.85 6.15 2.61
CA VAL A 81 13.18 6.27 3.91
C VAL A 81 11.67 6.22 3.73
N ILE A 82 11.00 5.49 4.60
CA ILE A 82 9.55 5.62 4.85
C ILE A 82 9.36 5.91 6.33
N TYR A 83 8.58 6.93 6.64
CA TYR A 83 8.06 7.17 7.99
C TYR A 83 6.55 6.97 7.97
N ASP A 84 6.07 5.97 8.68
CA ASP A 84 4.69 5.48 8.64
C ASP A 84 4.00 5.67 10.00
N PHE A 85 2.87 6.37 10.00
CA PHE A 85 2.02 6.58 11.18
C PHE A 85 0.83 5.64 11.11
N LEU A 86 0.72 4.69 12.03
CA LEU A 86 -0.46 3.82 12.13
C LEU A 86 -1.72 4.63 12.45
N ASN A 87 -1.57 5.61 13.33
CA ASN A 87 -2.62 6.58 13.63
C ASN A 87 -2.32 7.91 12.93
N SER A 88 -3.16 8.28 11.98
CA SER A 88 -3.00 9.55 11.23
C SER A 88 -3.05 10.79 12.13
N GLN A 89 -3.69 10.72 13.29
CA GLN A 89 -3.78 11.84 14.23
C GLN A 89 -2.45 12.20 14.89
N ASP A 90 -1.49 11.27 14.88
CA ASP A 90 -0.13 11.56 15.37
C ASP A 90 0.64 12.45 14.39
N CYS A 91 0.25 12.47 13.13
CA CYS A 91 0.78 13.33 12.09
C CYS A 91 -0.11 14.55 11.83
N PHE A 92 -1.42 14.35 11.77
CA PHE A 92 -2.43 15.36 11.51
C PHE A 92 -3.47 15.40 12.64
N PRO A 93 -3.25 16.20 13.69
CA PRO A 93 -4.19 16.30 14.80
C PRO A 93 -5.61 16.60 14.34
N GLY A 94 -6.57 15.80 14.80
CA GLY A 94 -7.99 15.95 14.44
C GLY A 94 -8.41 15.36 13.10
N VAL A 95 -7.48 14.78 12.32
CA VAL A 95 -7.79 14.16 11.02
C VAL A 95 -7.65 12.65 11.11
N GLN A 96 -8.75 11.93 10.90
CA GLN A 96 -8.73 10.47 10.88
C GLN A 96 -8.66 9.94 9.45
N ILE A 97 -7.60 9.21 9.12
CA ILE A 97 -7.39 8.55 7.83
C ILE A 97 -7.23 7.06 8.09
N GLU A 98 -8.14 6.28 7.56
CA GLU A 98 -8.12 4.83 7.72
C GLU A 98 -6.83 4.21 7.17
N GLY A 99 -6.18 3.38 8.00
CA GLY A 99 -4.91 2.75 7.68
C GLY A 99 -3.68 3.63 7.92
N GLY A 100 -3.86 4.88 8.39
CA GLY A 100 -2.78 5.81 8.69
C GLY A 100 -2.22 6.54 7.48
N VAL A 101 -1.12 7.25 7.72
CA VAL A 101 -0.41 8.03 6.69
C VAL A 101 1.08 7.76 6.74
N ASN A 102 1.74 7.93 5.61
CA ASN A 102 3.20 7.87 5.55
C ASN A 102 3.76 9.01 4.72
N TYR A 103 4.99 9.38 4.98
CA TYR A 103 5.81 10.10 4.03
C TYR A 103 7.06 9.29 3.70
N PHE A 104 7.57 9.47 2.49
CA PHE A 104 8.71 8.74 2.00
C PHE A 104 9.71 9.67 1.32
N LEU A 105 10.97 9.28 1.32
CA LEU A 105 12.02 9.89 0.50
C LEU A 105 12.38 8.94 -0.63
N TRP A 106 11.96 9.29 -1.83
CA TRP A 106 12.39 8.67 -3.07
C TRP A 106 13.59 9.42 -3.62
N ASP A 107 14.64 8.71 -3.97
CA ASP A 107 15.86 9.23 -4.57
C ASP A 107 16.08 8.51 -5.90
N ARG A 108 16.13 9.26 -6.99
CA ARG A 108 16.27 8.75 -8.36
C ARG A 108 17.43 7.77 -8.53
N ASP A 109 18.54 8.03 -7.85
CA ASP A 109 19.79 7.29 -8.03
C ASP A 109 20.04 6.28 -6.88
N TYR A 110 19.12 6.15 -5.93
CA TYR A 110 19.19 5.20 -4.83
C TYR A 110 18.90 3.77 -5.30
N LYS A 111 19.61 2.78 -4.73
CA LYS A 111 19.43 1.35 -5.05
C LYS A 111 19.81 0.46 -3.87
N LYS A 112 19.38 0.83 -2.67
CA LYS A 112 19.69 0.10 -1.43
C LYS A 112 18.43 -0.17 -0.63
N GLU A 113 18.60 -0.76 0.55
CA GLU A 113 17.53 -1.02 1.50
C GLU A 113 16.87 0.27 1.96
N CYS A 114 15.57 0.18 2.23
CA CYS A 114 14.78 1.27 2.78
C CYS A 114 14.88 1.28 4.31
N ARG A 115 15.11 2.45 4.87
CA ARG A 115 14.91 2.71 6.30
C ARG A 115 13.44 2.92 6.56
N TYR A 116 12.76 1.90 7.08
CA TYR A 116 11.34 1.95 7.42
C TYR A 116 11.16 2.25 8.90
N ILE A 117 10.49 3.35 9.20
CA ILE A 117 10.22 3.84 10.54
C ILE A 117 8.72 3.78 10.76
N LEU A 118 8.27 3.00 11.73
CA LEU A 118 6.87 2.85 12.08
C LEU A 118 6.59 3.59 13.39
N ASN A 119 5.73 4.58 13.34
CA ASN A 119 5.15 5.21 14.51
C ASN A 119 3.87 4.44 14.89
N ILE A 120 3.95 3.66 15.98
CA ILE A 120 2.83 2.86 16.48
C ILE A 120 1.89 3.76 17.30
N ASN A 121 2.49 4.63 18.10
CA ASN A 121 1.84 5.69 18.88
C ASN A 121 2.89 6.75 19.25
N LYS A 122 2.49 7.83 19.93
CA LYS A 122 3.37 8.96 20.29
C LYS A 122 4.68 8.55 20.97
N ASP A 123 4.68 7.45 21.71
CA ASP A 123 5.80 7.02 22.55
C ASP A 123 6.53 5.78 22.01
N THR A 124 5.98 5.16 20.96
CA THR A 124 6.48 3.88 20.45
C THR A 124 6.82 3.97 18.97
N ILE A 125 8.11 3.96 18.68
CA ILE A 125 8.67 3.94 17.33
C ILE A 125 9.43 2.64 17.13
N TYR A 126 9.17 1.99 15.99
CA TYR A 126 9.91 0.81 15.53
C TYR A 126 10.65 1.16 14.24
N GLU A 127 11.89 0.71 14.13
CA GLU A 127 12.71 0.96 12.95
C GLU A 127 13.32 -0.33 12.41
N ARG A 128 13.41 -0.44 11.10
CA ARG A 128 14.13 -1.49 10.41
C ARG A 128 14.77 -0.96 9.12
N VAL A 129 15.80 -1.66 8.66
CA VAL A 129 16.44 -1.43 7.36
C VAL A 129 16.34 -2.73 6.58
N ASP A 130 15.63 -2.71 5.44
CA ASP A 130 15.41 -3.89 4.60
C ASP A 130 14.90 -3.44 3.22
N PHE A 131 14.96 -4.31 2.22
CA PHE A 131 14.24 -4.08 0.97
C PHE A 131 12.73 -4.15 1.21
N LEU A 132 11.96 -3.25 0.60
CA LEU A 132 10.51 -3.19 0.83
C LEU A 132 9.79 -4.50 0.49
N ASN A 133 10.28 -5.25 -0.49
CA ASN A 133 9.75 -6.55 -0.88
C ASN A 133 10.66 -7.73 -0.49
N SER A 134 11.47 -7.60 0.56
CA SER A 134 12.40 -8.64 1.03
C SER A 134 11.72 -9.96 1.34
N ASN A 135 10.49 -9.92 1.81
CA ASN A 135 9.72 -11.11 2.22
C ASN A 135 8.91 -11.71 1.06
N LYS A 136 8.97 -11.15 -0.16
CA LYS A 136 8.22 -11.60 -1.35
C LYS A 136 6.71 -11.73 -1.10
N THR A 137 6.16 -10.87 -0.25
CA THR A 137 4.74 -10.87 0.12
C THR A 137 3.90 -9.95 -0.76
N ASP A 138 4.53 -9.19 -1.66
CA ASP A 138 3.93 -8.15 -2.50
C ASP A 138 3.23 -7.03 -1.71
N ILE A 139 3.45 -6.97 -0.41
CA ILE A 139 2.98 -5.95 0.53
C ILE A 139 4.09 -5.56 1.49
N ILE A 140 4.00 -4.37 2.06
CA ILE A 140 4.84 -3.98 3.19
C ILE A 140 4.20 -4.49 4.47
N ILE A 141 4.89 -5.40 5.15
CA ILE A 141 4.45 -5.88 6.45
C ILE A 141 4.75 -4.79 7.47
N ARG A 142 3.71 -4.19 8.03
CA ARG A 142 3.83 -3.07 8.95
C ARG A 142 4.07 -3.54 10.39
N ASP A 143 3.45 -4.65 10.79
CA ASP A 143 3.62 -5.21 12.14
C ASP A 143 5.02 -5.83 12.31
N PRO A 144 5.84 -5.34 13.26
CA PRO A 144 7.18 -5.85 13.49
C PRO A 144 7.23 -7.30 13.97
N PHE A 145 6.20 -7.77 14.67
CA PHE A 145 6.13 -9.15 15.15
C PHE A 145 5.80 -10.11 14.00
N ALA A 146 4.91 -9.70 13.10
CA ALA A 146 4.52 -10.50 11.94
C ALA A 146 5.69 -10.77 10.98
N ILE A 147 6.67 -9.86 10.88
CA ILE A 147 7.85 -10.04 10.03
C ILE A 147 8.64 -11.28 10.43
N ASN A 148 8.87 -11.50 11.72
CA ASN A 148 9.63 -12.65 12.20
C ASN A 148 8.88 -13.95 11.95
N ILE A 149 7.55 -13.93 12.05
CA ILE A 149 6.70 -15.09 11.73
C ILE A 149 6.82 -15.43 10.24
N ILE A 150 6.66 -14.42 9.38
CA ILE A 150 6.72 -14.61 7.92
C ILE A 150 8.10 -15.06 7.46
N LYS A 151 9.19 -14.51 8.02
CA LYS A 151 10.55 -14.99 7.75
C LYS A 151 10.70 -16.47 8.09
N LYS A 152 10.19 -16.94 9.23
CA LYS A 152 10.21 -18.35 9.61
C LYS A 152 9.38 -19.21 8.65
N VAL A 153 8.17 -18.76 8.28
CA VAL A 153 7.32 -19.47 7.31
C VAL A 153 8.02 -19.59 5.95
N ASN A 154 8.65 -18.53 5.47
CA ASN A 154 9.35 -18.50 4.20
C ASN A 154 10.58 -19.43 4.17
N ILE A 155 11.28 -19.60 5.30
CA ILE A 155 12.38 -20.54 5.43
C ILE A 155 11.87 -21.99 5.33
N LEU A 156 10.76 -22.29 5.99
CA LEU A 156 10.17 -23.63 6.04
C LEU A 156 9.45 -23.99 4.72
N ASN A 157 8.86 -23.01 4.06
CA ASN A 157 8.08 -23.17 2.84
C ASN A 157 8.37 -22.03 1.84
N PRO A 158 9.51 -22.05 1.15
CA PRO A 158 9.93 -20.96 0.26
C PRO A 158 8.98 -20.72 -0.93
N ASN A 159 8.12 -21.67 -1.25
CA ASN A 159 7.14 -21.61 -2.35
C ASN A 159 5.71 -21.29 -1.89
N TYR A 160 5.51 -21.02 -0.59
CA TYR A 160 4.17 -20.89 0.00
C TYR A 160 3.37 -19.68 -0.51
N ILE A 161 4.03 -18.60 -0.93
CA ILE A 161 3.39 -17.26 -0.88
C ILE A 161 2.44 -16.96 -2.04
N LYS A 162 2.61 -17.44 -3.24
CA LYS A 162 1.71 -17.03 -4.34
C LYS A 162 1.18 -18.14 -5.24
N ASN A 163 1.93 -19.19 -5.45
CA ASN A 163 1.65 -20.15 -6.52
C ASN A 163 1.62 -21.61 -6.04
N SER A 164 1.56 -21.87 -4.74
CA SER A 164 1.49 -23.23 -4.26
C SER A 164 0.04 -23.69 -4.16
N GLU A 165 -0.21 -24.95 -4.47
CA GLU A 165 -1.47 -25.64 -4.21
C GLU A 165 -1.88 -25.59 -2.72
N GLN A 166 -0.93 -25.24 -1.84
CA GLN A 166 -1.11 -25.07 -0.40
C GLN A 166 -1.54 -23.63 -0.02
N ASN A 167 -1.68 -22.73 -0.98
CA ASN A 167 -2.12 -21.37 -0.69
C ASN A 167 -3.61 -21.39 -0.35
N PHE A 168 -3.94 -21.17 0.91
CA PHE A 168 -5.31 -21.15 1.40
C PHE A 168 -6.20 -20.15 0.65
N SER A 169 -5.65 -19.05 0.13
CA SER A 169 -6.42 -18.08 -0.65
C SER A 169 -6.97 -18.64 -1.96
N SER A 170 -6.37 -19.70 -2.51
CA SER A 170 -6.87 -20.38 -3.70
C SER A 170 -8.14 -21.22 -3.42
N ILE A 171 -8.36 -21.56 -2.15
CA ILE A 171 -9.48 -22.38 -1.68
C ILE A 171 -10.63 -21.51 -1.14
N VAL A 172 -10.31 -20.27 -0.73
CA VAL A 172 -11.29 -19.33 -0.18
C VAL A 172 -12.08 -18.67 -1.31
N SER A 173 -13.39 -18.79 -1.25
CA SER A 173 -14.27 -18.11 -2.20
C SER A 173 -14.08 -16.59 -2.17
N PRO A 174 -14.16 -15.91 -3.32
CA PRO A 174 -14.01 -14.45 -3.38
C PRO A 174 -15.14 -13.76 -2.59
N LYS A 175 -14.88 -12.49 -2.21
CA LYS A 175 -15.80 -11.67 -1.40
C LYS A 175 -17.22 -11.61 -1.96
N ASP A 176 -17.37 -11.66 -3.26
CA ASP A 176 -18.62 -11.57 -4.00
C ASP A 176 -19.31 -12.93 -4.22
N PHE A 177 -18.72 -14.03 -3.73
CA PHE A 177 -19.32 -15.37 -3.83
C PHE A 177 -20.76 -15.38 -3.32
N PHE A 178 -21.04 -14.78 -2.17
CA PHE A 178 -22.37 -14.73 -1.57
C PHE A 178 -23.33 -13.74 -2.25
N THR A 179 -22.86 -12.89 -3.13
CA THR A 179 -23.72 -11.96 -3.90
C THR A 179 -24.25 -12.59 -5.17
N ASN A 180 -23.66 -13.71 -5.61
CA ASN A 180 -24.11 -14.45 -6.78
C ASN A 180 -25.28 -15.37 -6.39
N LYS A 181 -26.50 -14.85 -6.53
CA LYS A 181 -27.76 -15.54 -6.14
C LYS A 181 -27.97 -16.90 -6.80
N THR A 182 -27.29 -17.16 -7.92
CA THR A 182 -27.44 -18.44 -8.65
C THR A 182 -26.77 -19.61 -7.93
N LEU A 183 -25.84 -19.32 -6.99
CA LEU A 183 -25.12 -20.32 -6.22
C LEU A 183 -25.71 -20.52 -4.82
N LEU A 184 -26.69 -19.72 -4.41
CA LEU A 184 -27.34 -19.82 -3.09
C LEU A 184 -28.66 -20.52 -3.22
N THR A 185 -28.82 -21.62 -2.53
CA THR A 185 -30.09 -22.34 -2.37
C THR A 185 -30.55 -22.32 -0.93
N SER A 186 -31.83 -22.21 -0.71
CA SER A 186 -32.45 -22.30 0.62
C SER A 186 -32.66 -23.75 1.08
N SER A 187 -32.36 -24.74 0.25
CA SER A 187 -32.56 -26.15 0.52
C SER A 187 -31.28 -26.89 0.79
N TRP A 188 -31.15 -27.54 1.95
CA TRP A 188 -30.01 -28.39 2.31
C TRP A 188 -29.80 -29.60 1.38
N LYS A 189 -30.83 -29.96 0.61
CA LYS A 189 -30.80 -31.11 -0.29
C LYS A 189 -29.97 -30.89 -1.55
N ASP A 190 -29.64 -29.64 -1.86
CA ASP A 190 -28.90 -29.28 -3.06
C ASP A 190 -27.39 -29.22 -2.85
N TYR A 191 -26.92 -29.44 -1.62
CA TYR A 191 -25.50 -29.59 -1.29
C TYR A 191 -25.12 -31.07 -1.30
N LYS A 192 -24.69 -31.55 -2.44
CA LYS A 192 -23.94 -32.81 -2.59
C LYS A 192 -22.63 -32.55 -3.22
#